data_d5317de8e17b4a2ee753b98fcbacd85c
#
_entry.id   d5317de8e17b4a2ee753b98fcbacd85c
#
_cell.length_a   1.000
_cell.length_b   1.000
_cell.length_c   1.000
_cell.angle_alpha   90.00
_cell.angle_beta   90.00
_cell.angle_gamma   90.00
#
_symmetry.space_group_name_H-M   'P 1'
#
loop_
_entity.id
_entity.type
_entity.pdbx_description
1 polymer ?
#
loop_
_entity_poly.entity_id
_entity_poly.type
_entity_poly.pdbx_seq_one_letter_code
_entity_poly.pdbx_strand_id
1 'polypeptide(L)'
;MKRIFAFLSAVLVLASCSKDTEPVVEMAINEGAMRFGVAMQAEIGAEDDVLVKIYKVENGEQKLIRRYEALSDIPDYLVLLSGDYVAKVQVGERQIVSFDQRYYLGEQTFTVTDGEVTEVDVECHLLSTTVCVEYDATVVEALNEGYFTAV
;
A
#
# COMPACT_ATOMS: atom_id res chain seq x y z
N MET A 1 -15.94 -36.99 69.22
CA MET A 1 -15.08 -35.90 68.89
C MET A 1 -14.40 -36.20 67.53
N LYS A 2 -14.99 -35.75 66.40
CA LYS A 2 -14.38 -35.86 65.10
C LYS A 2 -14.53 -34.48 64.38
N ARG A 3 -13.40 -33.80 64.23
CA ARG A 3 -13.29 -32.48 63.54
C ARG A 3 -13.17 -32.72 62.03
N ILE A 4 -14.18 -32.29 61.29
CA ILE A 4 -14.19 -32.32 59.81
C ILE A 4 -13.59 -30.99 59.36
N PHE A 5 -12.41 -31.05 58.72
CA PHE A 5 -11.83 -29.92 58.05
C PHE A 5 -12.40 -29.86 56.62
N ALA A 6 -13.18 -28.84 56.33
CA ALA A 6 -13.64 -28.53 55.00
C ALA A 6 -12.53 -27.71 54.29
N PHE A 7 -11.91 -28.33 53.29
CA PHE A 7 -11.01 -27.63 52.37
C PHE A 7 -11.84 -26.86 51.35
N LEU A 8 -11.84 -25.55 51.45
CA LEU A 8 -12.41 -24.65 50.46
C LEU A 8 -11.38 -24.44 49.37
N SER A 9 -11.55 -25.13 48.23
CA SER A 9 -10.70 -25.04 47.08
C SER A 9 -11.09 -23.79 46.28
N ALA A 10 -10.33 -22.70 46.39
CA ALA A 10 -10.50 -21.51 45.57
C ALA A 10 -9.89 -21.76 44.21
N VAL A 11 -10.75 -21.94 43.20
CA VAL A 11 -10.33 -21.97 41.76
C VAL A 11 -10.06 -20.55 41.33
N LEU A 12 -8.79 -20.22 41.22
CA LEU A 12 -8.35 -18.97 40.57
C LEU A 12 -8.47 -19.17 39.06
N VAL A 13 -9.51 -18.60 38.44
CA VAL A 13 -9.62 -18.46 37.01
C VAL A 13 -8.72 -17.31 36.61
N LEU A 14 -7.51 -17.63 36.11
CA LEU A 14 -6.67 -16.66 35.43
C LEU A 14 -7.32 -16.39 34.07
N ALA A 15 -8.05 -15.30 33.98
CA ALA A 15 -8.44 -14.72 32.70
C ALA A 15 -7.15 -14.25 32.03
N SER A 16 -6.62 -15.07 31.14
CA SER A 16 -5.56 -14.67 30.19
C SER A 16 -6.19 -13.69 29.19
N CYS A 17 -6.09 -12.40 29.47
CA CYS A 17 -6.20 -11.40 28.43
C CYS A 17 -4.98 -11.59 27.52
N SER A 18 -5.18 -12.22 26.36
CA SER A 18 -4.28 -12.07 25.24
C SER A 18 -4.42 -10.61 24.79
N LYS A 19 -3.55 -9.73 25.32
CA LYS A 19 -3.26 -8.48 24.67
C LYS A 19 -2.59 -8.88 23.35
N ASP A 20 -3.23 -8.54 22.24
CA ASP A 20 -2.56 -8.46 20.96
C ASP A 20 -1.36 -7.53 21.19
N THR A 21 -0.19 -8.13 21.28
CA THR A 21 1.05 -7.37 21.45
C THR A 21 1.35 -6.80 20.10
N GLU A 22 0.94 -5.56 19.87
CA GLU A 22 1.42 -4.81 18.70
C GLU A 22 2.95 -4.87 18.70
N PRO A 23 3.59 -5.11 17.54
CA PRO A 23 5.03 -5.18 17.46
C PRO A 23 5.63 -3.87 17.98
N VAL A 24 6.52 -3.99 18.97
CA VAL A 24 7.24 -2.83 19.51
C VAL A 24 8.26 -2.39 18.46
N VAL A 25 8.00 -1.27 17.81
CA VAL A 25 8.94 -0.65 16.88
C VAL A 25 9.94 0.16 17.69
N GLU A 26 11.23 -0.21 17.61
CA GLU A 26 12.29 0.58 18.26
C GLU A 26 12.53 1.85 17.45
N MET A 27 12.33 3.00 18.08
CA MET A 27 12.53 4.32 17.49
C MET A 27 13.51 5.12 18.36
N ALA A 28 14.43 5.84 17.73
CA ALA A 28 15.33 6.77 18.42
C ALA A 28 14.64 8.14 18.63
N ILE A 29 15.32 9.04 19.32
CA ILE A 29 14.83 10.43 19.51
C ILE A 29 14.71 11.11 18.15
N ASN A 30 13.61 11.79 17.91
CA ASN A 30 13.21 12.42 16.65
C ASN A 30 12.92 11.43 15.51
N GLU A 31 12.61 10.19 15.82
CA GLU A 31 12.14 9.19 14.86
C GLU A 31 10.70 8.81 15.15
N GLY A 32 9.94 8.54 14.11
CA GLY A 32 8.65 7.89 14.14
C GLY A 32 8.63 6.75 13.14
N ALA A 33 7.58 5.97 13.13
CA ALA A 33 7.38 4.92 12.16
C ALA A 33 6.21 5.23 11.25
N MET A 34 6.25 4.76 10.01
CA MET A 34 5.09 4.73 9.14
C MET A 34 4.74 3.29 8.79
N ARG A 35 3.45 3.01 8.70
CA ARG A 35 2.89 1.81 8.11
C ARG A 35 2.27 2.17 6.78
N PHE A 36 2.65 1.45 5.73
CA PHE A 36 2.32 1.81 4.36
C PHE A 36 1.24 0.89 3.80
N GLY A 37 0.22 1.48 3.18
CA GLY A 37 -0.82 0.80 2.43
C GLY A 37 -1.02 1.42 1.05
N VAL A 38 -1.53 0.64 0.12
CA VAL A 38 -1.93 1.12 -1.21
C VAL A 38 -3.37 0.71 -1.46
N ALA A 39 -4.22 1.68 -1.72
CA ALA A 39 -5.59 1.47 -2.14
C ALA A 39 -5.73 1.75 -3.64
N MET A 40 -6.34 0.85 -4.38
CA MET A 40 -6.62 1.01 -5.81
C MET A 40 -8.05 0.61 -6.15
N GLN A 41 -8.58 1.19 -7.23
CA GLN A 41 -9.89 0.79 -7.78
C GLN A 41 -9.88 -0.60 -8.44
N ALA A 42 -8.69 -1.16 -8.68
CA ALA A 42 -8.49 -2.51 -9.22
C ALA A 42 -7.44 -3.23 -8.38
N GLU A 43 -7.52 -4.55 -8.32
CA GLU A 43 -6.50 -5.35 -7.65
C GLU A 43 -5.16 -5.20 -8.38
N ILE A 44 -4.08 -4.98 -7.62
CA ILE A 44 -2.71 -5.03 -8.13
C ILE A 44 -2.39 -6.51 -8.35
N GLY A 45 -2.14 -6.88 -9.60
CA GLY A 45 -1.67 -8.22 -9.93
C GLY A 45 -0.24 -8.44 -9.44
N ALA A 46 0.13 -9.70 -9.21
CA ALA A 46 1.50 -10.04 -8.80
C ALA A 46 2.55 -9.72 -9.89
N GLU A 47 2.09 -9.49 -11.14
CA GLU A 47 2.93 -9.15 -12.30
C GLU A 47 2.97 -7.65 -12.60
N ASP A 48 2.25 -6.82 -11.82
CA ASP A 48 2.24 -5.39 -12.04
C ASP A 48 3.54 -4.75 -11.52
N ASP A 49 4.18 -3.95 -12.37
CA ASP A 49 5.34 -3.16 -11.99
C ASP A 49 4.92 -2.04 -11.04
N VAL A 50 5.24 -2.19 -9.77
CA VAL A 50 4.93 -1.20 -8.74
C VAL A 50 6.19 -0.47 -8.33
N LEU A 51 6.14 0.85 -8.40
CA LEU A 51 7.22 1.72 -7.97
C LEU A 51 6.74 2.66 -6.88
N VAL A 52 7.29 2.52 -5.68
CA VAL A 52 6.99 3.40 -4.54
C VAL A 52 8.18 4.28 -4.24
N LYS A 53 7.94 5.58 -4.12
CA LYS A 53 8.95 6.58 -3.78
C LYS A 53 8.48 7.40 -2.60
N ILE A 54 9.35 7.56 -1.60
CA ILE A 54 9.08 8.38 -0.43
C ILE A 54 10.05 9.55 -0.44
N TYR A 55 9.49 10.76 -0.37
CA TYR A 55 10.25 12.00 -0.37
C TYR A 55 10.07 12.71 0.97
N LYS A 56 11.16 13.25 1.50
CA LYS A 56 11.10 14.22 2.60
C LYS A 56 10.89 15.62 2.03
N VAL A 57 10.02 16.39 2.67
CA VAL A 57 9.76 17.78 2.28
C VAL A 57 10.57 18.70 3.19
N GLU A 58 11.51 19.44 2.62
CA GLU A 58 12.33 20.41 3.34
C GLU A 58 12.31 21.75 2.58
N ASN A 59 11.88 22.82 3.20
CA ASN A 59 11.77 24.15 2.61
C ASN A 59 10.96 24.19 1.28
N GLY A 60 9.97 23.31 1.15
CA GLY A 60 9.14 23.20 -0.06
C GLY A 60 9.76 22.34 -1.18
N GLU A 61 10.96 21.83 -0.97
CA GLU A 61 11.62 20.91 -1.90
C GLU A 61 11.40 19.45 -1.48
N GLN A 62 11.20 18.56 -2.46
CA GLN A 62 11.04 17.13 -2.25
C GLN A 62 12.37 16.42 -2.50
N LYS A 63 12.94 15.80 -1.46
CA LYS A 63 14.15 15.00 -1.53
C LYS A 63 13.82 13.53 -1.41
N LEU A 64 14.14 12.74 -2.45
CA LEU A 64 13.95 11.29 -2.43
C LEU A 64 14.80 10.64 -1.31
N ILE A 65 14.13 9.87 -0.44
CA ILE A 65 14.79 9.17 0.67
C ILE A 65 14.66 7.65 0.59
N ARG A 66 13.59 7.13 -0.03
CA ARG A 66 13.36 5.70 -0.24
C ARG A 66 12.74 5.44 -1.59
N ARG A 67 13.12 4.31 -2.18
CA ARG A 67 12.56 3.78 -3.42
C ARG A 67 12.41 2.27 -3.28
N TYR A 68 11.24 1.75 -3.62
CA TYR A 68 10.91 0.33 -3.64
C TYR A 68 10.35 -0.02 -5.01
N GLU A 69 10.80 -1.13 -5.58
CA GLU A 69 10.38 -1.62 -6.91
C GLU A 69 9.30 -2.70 -6.81
N ALA A 70 8.94 -3.11 -5.59
CA ALA A 70 7.80 -3.96 -5.31
C ALA A 70 7.20 -3.60 -3.94
N LEU A 71 5.90 -3.86 -3.76
CA LEU A 71 5.23 -3.65 -2.46
C LEU A 71 5.79 -4.58 -1.37
N SER A 72 6.22 -5.78 -1.77
CA SER A 72 6.84 -6.76 -0.86
C SER A 72 8.17 -6.32 -0.27
N ASP A 73 8.83 -5.33 -0.89
CA ASP A 73 10.13 -4.81 -0.41
C ASP A 73 9.96 -3.76 0.68
N ILE A 74 8.72 -3.28 0.90
CA ILE A 74 8.42 -2.31 1.92
C ILE A 74 8.28 -3.04 3.26
N PRO A 75 9.05 -2.67 4.29
CA PRO A 75 8.90 -3.26 5.61
C PRO A 75 7.55 -2.88 6.24
N ASP A 76 7.01 -3.73 7.12
CA ASP A 76 5.74 -3.48 7.83
C ASP A 76 5.75 -2.12 8.55
N TYR A 77 6.92 -1.74 9.07
CA TYR A 77 7.16 -0.44 9.67
C TYR A 77 8.44 0.17 9.10
N LEU A 78 8.32 1.36 8.54
CA LEU A 78 9.45 2.14 8.05
C LEU A 78 9.75 3.26 9.04
N VAL A 79 10.91 3.18 9.70
CA VAL A 79 11.37 4.22 10.64
C VAL A 79 11.96 5.38 9.85
N LEU A 80 11.49 6.58 10.16
CA LEU A 80 11.87 7.84 9.52
C LEU A 80 12.09 8.93 10.59
N LEU A 81 12.90 9.92 10.27
CA LEU A 81 13.03 11.12 11.10
C LEU A 81 11.71 11.89 11.09
N SER A 82 11.37 12.54 12.21
CA SER A 82 10.19 13.39 12.28
C SER A 82 10.22 14.48 11.22
N GLY A 83 9.06 14.78 10.62
CA GLY A 83 8.91 15.79 9.58
C GLY A 83 7.84 15.46 8.56
N ASP A 84 7.79 16.27 7.50
CA ASP A 84 6.80 16.15 6.44
C ASP A 84 7.34 15.34 5.26
N TYR A 85 6.47 14.51 4.71
CA TYR A 85 6.80 13.56 3.65
C TYR A 85 5.73 13.50 2.58
N VAL A 86 6.13 12.98 1.43
CA VAL A 86 5.23 12.63 0.32
C VAL A 86 5.55 11.21 -0.13
N ALA A 87 4.54 10.34 -0.13
CA ALA A 87 4.61 9.04 -0.77
C ALA A 87 4.00 9.12 -2.17
N LYS A 88 4.69 8.59 -3.16
CA LYS A 88 4.22 8.48 -4.55
C LYS A 88 4.25 7.02 -4.97
N VAL A 89 3.13 6.55 -5.49
CA VAL A 89 2.98 5.18 -6.01
C VAL A 89 2.68 5.26 -7.50
N GLN A 90 3.40 4.46 -8.25
CA GLN A 90 3.18 4.27 -9.68
C GLN A 90 2.98 2.78 -9.92
N VAL A 91 1.94 2.42 -10.66
CA VAL A 91 1.69 1.04 -11.10
C VAL A 91 1.62 1.01 -12.63
N GLY A 92 2.45 0.16 -13.21
CA GLY A 92 2.68 0.08 -14.66
C GLY A 92 3.59 1.18 -15.19
N GLU A 93 3.85 1.13 -16.49
CA GLU A 93 4.67 2.12 -17.18
C GLU A 93 3.81 3.15 -17.89
N ARG A 94 4.24 4.41 -17.85
CA ARG A 94 3.64 5.47 -18.63
C ARG A 94 4.06 5.35 -20.08
N GLN A 95 3.14 4.90 -20.93
CA GLN A 95 3.33 4.82 -22.39
C GLN A 95 2.36 5.77 -23.09
N ILE A 96 2.75 6.26 -24.29
CA ILE A 96 1.87 7.12 -25.12
C ILE A 96 0.70 6.28 -25.66
N VAL A 97 1.00 5.05 -26.09
CA VAL A 97 0.03 4.05 -26.54
C VAL A 97 0.47 2.71 -25.96
N SER A 98 -0.42 1.99 -25.32
CA SER A 98 -0.18 0.66 -24.78
C SER A 98 -1.38 -0.22 -25.08
N PHE A 99 -1.12 -1.48 -25.39
CA PHE A 99 -2.13 -2.53 -25.51
C PHE A 99 -2.13 -3.33 -24.20
N ASP A 100 -3.30 -3.40 -23.55
CA ASP A 100 -3.53 -4.18 -22.33
C ASP A 100 -2.77 -3.75 -21.05
N GLN A 101 -2.01 -2.65 -21.09
CA GLN A 101 -1.34 -2.13 -19.92
C GLN A 101 -2.07 -0.89 -19.38
N ARG A 102 -2.29 -0.88 -18.08
CA ARG A 102 -2.90 0.22 -17.35
C ARG A 102 -1.83 0.97 -16.56
N TYR A 103 -2.01 2.26 -16.45
CA TYR A 103 -1.11 3.13 -15.68
C TYR A 103 -1.87 3.82 -14.58
N TYR A 104 -1.47 3.59 -13.33
CA TYR A 104 -2.05 4.24 -12.15
C TYR A 104 -1.00 5.09 -11.44
N LEU A 105 -1.46 6.16 -10.85
CA LEU A 105 -0.63 7.03 -10.02
C LEU A 105 -1.38 7.42 -8.75
N GLY A 106 -0.65 7.44 -7.63
CA GLY A 106 -1.14 7.94 -6.35
C GLY A 106 -0.10 8.82 -5.68
N GLU A 107 -0.55 9.80 -4.93
CA GLU A 107 0.30 10.67 -4.13
C GLU A 107 -0.40 10.98 -2.81
N GLN A 108 0.31 10.79 -1.68
CA GLN A 108 -0.18 11.09 -0.34
C GLN A 108 0.86 11.85 0.45
N THR A 109 0.47 13.00 0.97
CA THR A 109 1.28 13.76 1.95
C THR A 109 0.98 13.26 3.36
N PHE A 110 2.02 13.16 4.20
CA PHE A 110 1.88 12.74 5.59
C PHE A 110 2.98 13.35 6.46
N THR A 111 2.74 13.38 7.77
CA THR A 111 3.71 13.86 8.76
C THR A 111 4.10 12.71 9.67
N VAL A 112 5.39 12.52 9.87
CA VAL A 112 5.94 11.58 10.86
C VAL A 112 6.21 12.34 12.14
N THR A 113 5.57 11.90 13.23
CA THR A 113 5.71 12.45 14.57
C THR A 113 6.67 11.60 15.40
N ASP A 114 7.45 12.23 16.26
CA ASP A 114 8.40 11.57 17.17
C ASP A 114 7.68 10.54 18.07
N GLY A 115 8.16 9.32 18.06
CA GLY A 115 7.65 8.24 18.89
C GLY A 115 6.28 7.67 18.48
N GLU A 116 5.71 8.10 17.35
CA GLU A 116 4.39 7.67 16.89
C GLU A 116 4.47 6.81 15.62
N VAL A 117 3.43 5.99 15.41
CA VAL A 117 3.23 5.25 14.17
C VAL A 117 2.16 5.96 13.34
N THR A 118 2.54 6.38 12.14
CA THR A 118 1.63 7.02 11.17
C THR A 118 1.19 5.99 10.13
N GLU A 119 -0.12 5.80 9.97
CA GLU A 119 -0.67 5.01 8.87
C GLU A 119 -0.78 5.88 7.61
N VAL A 120 -0.29 5.34 6.48
CA VAL A 120 -0.23 6.06 5.20
C VAL A 120 -0.83 5.18 4.12
N ASP A 121 -2.05 5.46 3.72
CA ASP A 121 -2.75 4.80 2.63
C ASP A 121 -2.72 5.69 1.38
N VAL A 122 -2.09 5.21 0.33
CA VAL A 122 -1.99 5.93 -0.95
C VAL A 122 -3.07 5.42 -1.90
N GLU A 123 -4.02 6.29 -2.24
CA GLU A 123 -5.04 5.98 -3.23
C GLU A 123 -4.50 6.22 -4.65
N CYS A 124 -4.48 5.16 -5.47
CA CYS A 124 -4.01 5.23 -6.85
C CYS A 124 -5.18 5.30 -7.82
N HIS A 125 -5.11 6.25 -8.74
CA HIS A 125 -6.13 6.50 -9.76
C HIS A 125 -5.60 6.12 -11.14
N LEU A 126 -6.48 5.58 -11.99
CA LEU A 126 -6.17 5.27 -13.38
C LEU A 126 -5.92 6.57 -14.16
N LEU A 127 -4.73 6.69 -14.75
CA LEU A 127 -4.36 7.83 -15.60
C LEU A 127 -4.31 7.49 -17.10
N SER A 128 -4.55 6.22 -17.47
CA SER A 128 -4.67 5.82 -18.86
C SER A 128 -6.13 5.82 -19.29
N THR A 129 -6.38 6.19 -20.55
CA THR A 129 -7.69 6.05 -21.18
C THR A 129 -7.70 4.79 -22.03
N THR A 130 -8.68 3.91 -21.80
CA THR A 130 -8.87 2.71 -22.61
C THR A 130 -9.88 3.03 -23.73
N VAL A 131 -9.48 2.77 -24.96
CA VAL A 131 -10.36 2.85 -26.13
C VAL A 131 -10.60 1.44 -26.66
N CYS A 132 -11.87 1.02 -26.65
CA CYS A 132 -12.30 -0.23 -27.27
C CYS A 132 -13.01 0.08 -28.59
N VAL A 133 -12.63 -0.62 -29.64
CA VAL A 133 -13.31 -0.51 -30.94
C VAL A 133 -14.00 -1.83 -31.23
N GLU A 134 -15.31 -1.80 -31.31
CA GLU A 134 -16.12 -2.95 -31.71
C GLU A 134 -16.59 -2.77 -33.15
N TYR A 135 -16.39 -3.80 -33.95
CA TYR A 135 -16.88 -3.81 -35.33
C TYR A 135 -18.19 -4.59 -35.42
N ASP A 136 -19.13 -4.05 -36.18
CA ASP A 136 -20.34 -4.79 -36.53
C ASP A 136 -20.00 -6.09 -37.29
N ALA A 137 -20.78 -7.14 -37.07
CA ALA A 137 -20.54 -8.45 -37.69
C ALA A 137 -20.47 -8.38 -39.22
N THR A 138 -21.23 -7.49 -39.84
CA THR A 138 -21.22 -7.30 -41.31
C THR A 138 -19.90 -6.73 -41.82
N VAL A 139 -19.20 -5.92 -41.02
CA VAL A 139 -17.87 -5.40 -41.35
C VAL A 139 -16.84 -6.50 -41.24
N VAL A 140 -16.92 -7.31 -40.19
CA VAL A 140 -16.02 -8.46 -39.98
C VAL A 140 -16.16 -9.49 -41.14
N GLU A 141 -17.38 -9.80 -41.57
CA GLU A 141 -17.63 -10.70 -42.70
C GLU A 141 -17.11 -10.16 -44.04
N ALA A 142 -17.12 -8.84 -44.23
CA ALA A 142 -16.61 -8.20 -45.45
C ALA A 142 -15.07 -8.18 -45.54
N LEU A 143 -14.37 -8.36 -44.41
CA LEU A 143 -12.90 -8.30 -44.32
C LEU A 143 -12.31 -9.71 -44.23
N ASN A 144 -12.16 -10.40 -45.35
CA ASN A 144 -11.74 -11.81 -45.43
C ASN A 144 -10.30 -12.07 -44.97
N GLU A 145 -9.43 -11.07 -44.93
CA GLU A 145 -8.00 -11.23 -44.62
C GLU A 145 -7.55 -10.58 -43.30
N GLY A 146 -8.49 -10.19 -42.48
CA GLY A 146 -8.21 -9.49 -41.23
C GLY A 146 -8.21 -7.95 -41.41
N TYR A 147 -8.21 -7.27 -40.31
CA TYR A 147 -8.23 -5.80 -40.23
C TYR A 147 -7.45 -5.34 -39.00
N PHE A 148 -7.03 -4.09 -39.03
CA PHE A 148 -6.48 -3.43 -37.87
C PHE A 148 -7.07 -2.01 -37.76
N THR A 149 -7.15 -1.53 -36.52
CA THR A 149 -7.54 -0.14 -36.24
C THR A 149 -6.32 0.63 -35.83
N ALA A 150 -6.09 1.76 -36.47
CA ALA A 150 -5.09 2.75 -36.01
C ALA A 150 -5.82 3.82 -35.16
N VAL A 151 -5.33 4.08 -33.97
CA VAL A 151 -5.84 5.08 -33.02
C VAL A 151 -4.83 6.21 -32.91
#